data_4fd535ca997242448845b0b449ea2076
#
_entry.id   4fd535ca997242448845b0b449ea2076
#
_cell.length_a   1.000
_cell.length_b   1.000
_cell.length_c   1.000
_cell.angle_alpha   90.00
_cell.angle_beta   90.00
_cell.angle_gamma   90.00
#
_symmetry.space_group_name_H-M   'P 1'
#
loop_
_entity.id
_entity.type
_entity.pdbx_description
1 polymer ?
#
loop_
_entity_poly.entity_id
_entity_poly.type
_entity_poly.pdbx_seq_one_letter_code
_entity_poly.pdbx_strand_id
1 'polypeptide(L)'
;MKRTRWIALGVTLLVAAGGGAAWQFAAPSPASGAIPPIDPGNTEQVALGRDIYAAQCAACHGTRLEGQPDWQVRLPDGRLPAPPHDASGHTWHHPDSQLFAMTKHGIEPFAPKGYESDMPAFRDILTDTEIAAALAYIKSRWPQDIRQRHDALNRTAKK
;
A
#
# COMPACT_ATOMS: atom_id res chain seq x y z
N MET A 1 32.98 28.33 75.98
CA MET A 1 33.33 27.99 74.58
C MET A 1 32.59 26.72 74.20
N LYS A 2 31.44 26.83 73.40
CA LYS A 2 30.60 25.72 73.00
C LYS A 2 30.92 25.34 71.55
N ARG A 3 31.41 24.13 71.34
CA ARG A 3 31.70 23.56 70.02
C ARG A 3 30.44 22.92 69.46
N THR A 4 29.86 23.52 68.44
CA THR A 4 28.71 22.97 67.72
C THR A 4 29.20 21.94 66.67
N ARG A 5 28.79 20.67 66.83
CA ARG A 5 29.09 19.60 65.86
C ARG A 5 28.00 19.58 64.80
N TRP A 6 28.35 19.81 63.55
CA TRP A 6 27.47 19.62 62.40
C TRP A 6 27.45 18.17 61.97
N ILE A 7 26.28 17.53 62.02
CA ILE A 7 26.06 16.19 61.51
C ILE A 7 25.64 16.35 60.05
N ALA A 8 26.45 15.93 59.11
CA ALA A 8 26.12 15.90 57.70
C ALA A 8 25.30 14.62 57.43
N LEU A 9 24.03 14.78 57.13
CA LEU A 9 23.16 13.68 56.60
C LEU A 9 23.44 13.51 55.12
N GLY A 10 24.11 12.43 54.74
CA GLY A 10 24.28 12.00 53.38
C GLY A 10 22.97 11.40 52.85
N VAL A 11 22.33 12.09 51.90
CA VAL A 11 21.20 11.54 51.15
C VAL A 11 21.77 10.75 49.99
N THR A 12 21.69 9.42 50.06
CA THR A 12 22.04 8.52 48.96
C THR A 12 20.85 8.44 47.99
N LEU A 13 20.97 9.09 46.85
CA LEU A 13 20.02 8.97 45.73
C LEU A 13 20.26 7.65 45.01
N LEU A 14 19.37 6.67 45.22
CA LEU A 14 19.29 5.46 44.41
C LEU A 14 18.60 5.82 43.07
N VAL A 15 19.39 5.94 42.02
CA VAL A 15 18.86 6.01 40.64
C VAL A 15 18.50 4.61 40.20
N ALA A 16 17.22 4.28 40.23
CA ALA A 16 16.70 3.08 39.62
C ALA A 16 16.76 3.24 38.09
N ALA A 17 17.72 2.59 37.45
CA ALA A 17 17.80 2.46 36.00
C ALA A 17 16.67 1.51 35.54
N GLY A 18 15.52 2.09 35.22
CA GLY A 18 14.42 1.39 34.53
C GLY A 18 14.81 1.09 33.09
N GLY A 19 15.34 -0.11 32.84
CA GLY A 19 15.56 -0.63 31.51
C GLY A 19 14.22 -0.89 30.82
N GLY A 20 13.71 0.12 30.07
CA GLY A 20 12.59 -0.07 29.15
C GLY A 20 13.08 -0.92 27.99
N ALA A 21 12.73 -2.21 27.97
CA ALA A 21 12.87 -3.07 26.82
C ALA A 21 11.92 -2.53 25.73
N ALA A 22 12.43 -1.73 24.81
CA ALA A 22 11.74 -1.38 23.58
C ALA A 22 11.61 -2.65 22.74
N TRP A 23 10.44 -3.27 22.78
CA TRP A 23 10.08 -4.33 21.86
C TRP A 23 9.94 -3.71 20.46
N GLN A 24 11.03 -3.69 19.72
CA GLN A 24 10.98 -3.40 18.29
C GLN A 24 10.37 -4.61 17.60
N PHE A 25 9.09 -4.52 17.26
CA PHE A 25 8.50 -5.44 16.31
C PHE A 25 9.14 -5.15 14.94
N ALA A 26 10.25 -5.79 14.66
CA ALA A 26 10.80 -5.82 13.31
C ALA A 26 9.81 -6.65 12.46
N ALA A 27 8.98 -5.97 11.69
CA ALA A 27 8.24 -6.64 10.63
C ALA A 27 9.28 -7.34 9.72
N PRO A 28 9.09 -8.61 9.37
CA PRO A 28 10.02 -9.30 8.48
C PRO A 28 10.07 -8.52 7.16
N SER A 29 11.25 -8.03 6.80
CA SER A 29 11.48 -7.47 5.47
C SER A 29 11.19 -8.56 4.43
N PRO A 30 10.33 -8.32 3.42
CA PRO A 30 10.10 -9.30 2.39
C PRO A 30 11.43 -9.66 1.72
N ALA A 31 11.66 -10.94 1.51
CA ALA A 31 12.84 -11.43 0.78
C ALA A 31 12.95 -10.69 -0.55
N SER A 32 14.14 -10.14 -0.84
CA SER A 32 14.43 -9.31 -1.99
C SER A 32 13.91 -9.95 -3.29
N GLY A 33 12.87 -9.37 -3.90
CA GLY A 33 12.34 -9.79 -5.20
C GLY A 33 10.91 -10.35 -5.23
N ALA A 34 10.35 -10.79 -4.10
CA ALA A 34 8.96 -11.26 -4.06
C ALA A 34 8.00 -10.11 -3.70
N ILE A 35 6.89 -10.00 -4.42
CA ILE A 35 5.83 -9.05 -4.05
C ILE A 35 5.16 -9.51 -2.74
N PRO A 36 4.79 -8.59 -1.84
CA PRO A 36 4.03 -8.93 -0.65
C PRO A 36 2.69 -9.59 -1.04
N PRO A 37 2.15 -10.50 -0.21
CA PRO A 37 0.83 -11.07 -0.46
C PRO A 37 -0.24 -9.99 -0.60
N ILE A 38 -1.13 -10.15 -1.59
CA ILE A 38 -2.28 -9.27 -1.84
C ILE A 38 -3.53 -10.09 -1.50
N ASP A 39 -3.97 -10.00 -0.24
CA ASP A 39 -5.07 -10.81 0.29
C ASP A 39 -6.31 -9.96 0.60
N PRO A 40 -7.36 -10.00 -0.25
CA PRO A 40 -8.61 -9.29 0.00
C PRO A 40 -9.42 -9.84 1.17
N GLY A 41 -9.03 -10.99 1.74
CA GLY A 41 -9.63 -11.57 2.94
C GLY A 41 -8.98 -11.11 4.24
N ASN A 42 -7.79 -10.53 4.19
CA ASN A 42 -7.10 -9.99 5.35
C ASN A 42 -7.67 -8.62 5.73
N THR A 43 -8.45 -8.56 6.82
CA THR A 43 -9.16 -7.35 7.25
C THR A 43 -8.25 -6.19 7.60
N GLU A 44 -7.07 -6.46 8.18
CA GLU A 44 -6.11 -5.41 8.54
C GLU A 44 -5.45 -4.81 7.29
N GLN A 45 -5.05 -5.68 6.35
CA GLN A 45 -4.50 -5.24 5.07
C GLN A 45 -5.51 -4.43 4.27
N VAL A 46 -6.77 -4.86 4.23
CA VAL A 46 -7.86 -4.15 3.55
C VAL A 46 -8.14 -2.80 4.20
N ALA A 47 -8.11 -2.70 5.54
CA ALA A 47 -8.31 -1.44 6.25
C ALA A 47 -7.18 -0.44 5.94
N LEU A 48 -5.91 -0.87 6.02
CA LEU A 48 -4.77 -0.07 5.60
C LEU A 48 -4.90 0.37 4.14
N GLY A 49 -5.26 -0.57 3.26
CA GLY A 49 -5.41 -0.32 1.83
C GLY A 49 -6.51 0.69 1.50
N ARG A 50 -7.61 0.69 2.25
CA ARG A 50 -8.68 1.69 2.13
C ARG A 50 -8.16 3.10 2.39
N ASP A 51 -7.37 3.26 3.46
CA ASP A 51 -6.88 4.58 3.86
C ASP A 51 -5.82 5.08 2.85
N ILE A 52 -4.97 4.20 2.34
CA ILE A 52 -4.01 4.51 1.26
C ILE A 52 -4.74 4.85 -0.03
N TYR A 53 -5.74 4.06 -0.43
CA TYR A 53 -6.54 4.32 -1.62
C TYR A 53 -7.21 5.69 -1.57
N ALA A 54 -7.81 6.03 -0.44
CA ALA A 54 -8.45 7.32 -0.23
C ALA A 54 -7.47 8.50 -0.38
N ALA A 55 -6.23 8.34 0.12
CA ALA A 55 -5.21 9.38 0.10
C ALA A 55 -4.49 9.53 -1.25
N GLN A 56 -4.27 8.43 -1.97
CA GLN A 56 -3.34 8.40 -3.11
C GLN A 56 -4.00 8.07 -4.46
N CYS A 57 -5.17 7.41 -4.46
CA CYS A 57 -5.76 6.86 -5.67
C CYS A 57 -7.12 7.47 -6.01
N ALA A 58 -7.93 7.74 -4.97
CA ALA A 58 -9.34 8.11 -5.13
C ALA A 58 -9.56 9.43 -5.89
N ALA A 59 -8.60 10.35 -5.86
CA ALA A 59 -8.71 11.62 -6.58
C ALA A 59 -8.87 11.43 -8.10
N CYS A 60 -8.26 10.37 -8.66
CA CYS A 60 -8.34 10.03 -10.07
C CYS A 60 -9.27 8.85 -10.33
N HIS A 61 -9.19 7.79 -9.52
CA HIS A 61 -9.95 6.54 -9.74
C HIS A 61 -11.33 6.51 -9.10
N GLY A 62 -11.74 7.61 -8.44
CA GLY A 62 -13.03 7.75 -7.75
C GLY A 62 -13.03 7.12 -6.36
N THR A 63 -13.83 7.69 -5.46
CA THR A 63 -13.93 7.23 -4.05
C THR A 63 -14.63 5.87 -3.91
N ARG A 64 -15.39 5.46 -4.93
CA ARG A 64 -16.09 4.17 -5.02
C ARG A 64 -15.49 3.25 -6.06
N LEU A 65 -14.27 3.55 -6.54
CA LEU A 65 -13.55 2.80 -7.56
C LEU A 65 -14.13 2.99 -8.98
N GLU A 66 -14.99 3.99 -9.20
CA GLU A 66 -15.76 4.21 -10.42
C GLU A 66 -14.97 4.77 -11.59
N GLY A 67 -13.74 5.26 -11.36
CA GLY A 67 -12.92 5.89 -12.39
C GLY A 67 -13.46 7.25 -12.86
N GLN A 68 -12.95 7.70 -14.00
CA GLN A 68 -13.40 8.91 -14.67
C GLN A 68 -14.36 8.58 -15.83
N PRO A 69 -15.26 9.54 -16.21
CA PRO A 69 -16.11 9.37 -17.38
C PRO A 69 -15.27 9.11 -18.63
N ASP A 70 -15.83 8.35 -19.55
CA ASP A 70 -15.24 8.07 -20.86
C ASP A 70 -13.79 7.55 -20.82
N TRP A 71 -13.40 6.82 -19.76
CA TRP A 71 -12.04 6.37 -19.49
C TRP A 71 -11.38 5.58 -20.63
N GLN A 72 -12.15 5.08 -21.60
CA GLN A 72 -11.68 4.38 -22.79
C GLN A 72 -11.42 5.33 -23.97
N VAL A 73 -11.78 6.59 -23.84
CA VAL A 73 -11.64 7.63 -24.89
C VAL A 73 -10.45 8.52 -24.58
N ARG A 74 -9.53 8.66 -25.54
CA ARG A 74 -8.36 9.52 -25.34
C ARG A 74 -8.75 10.99 -25.23
N LEU A 75 -8.09 11.66 -24.31
CA LEU A 75 -8.13 13.11 -24.19
C LEU A 75 -7.42 13.77 -25.40
N PRO A 76 -7.64 15.08 -25.65
CA PRO A 76 -6.98 15.79 -26.75
C PRO A 76 -5.45 15.72 -26.73
N ASP A 77 -4.83 15.55 -25.56
CA ASP A 77 -3.39 15.38 -25.37
C ASP A 77 -2.89 13.92 -25.58
N GLY A 78 -3.81 13.01 -25.90
CA GLY A 78 -3.51 11.60 -26.16
C GLY A 78 -3.53 10.68 -24.94
N ARG A 79 -3.63 11.19 -23.72
CA ARG A 79 -3.72 10.41 -22.48
C ARG A 79 -5.11 9.79 -22.32
N LEU A 80 -5.21 8.76 -21.46
CA LEU A 80 -6.49 8.20 -21.08
C LEU A 80 -6.88 8.67 -19.68
N PRO A 81 -8.18 8.99 -19.46
CA PRO A 81 -8.69 9.22 -18.12
C PRO A 81 -8.49 7.99 -17.22
N ALA A 82 -8.48 8.18 -15.91
CA ALA A 82 -8.27 7.08 -14.95
C ALA A 82 -9.39 6.03 -15.03
N PRO A 83 -9.07 4.75 -15.27
CA PRO A 83 -10.07 3.68 -15.39
C PRO A 83 -10.71 3.34 -14.05
N PRO A 84 -11.92 2.73 -14.07
CA PRO A 84 -12.51 2.14 -12.89
C PRO A 84 -11.69 0.98 -12.35
N HIS A 85 -11.69 0.82 -11.02
CA HIS A 85 -11.12 -0.32 -10.32
C HIS A 85 -12.19 -1.29 -9.79
N ASP A 86 -13.46 -0.98 -9.98
CA ASP A 86 -14.58 -1.86 -9.67
C ASP A 86 -14.81 -2.91 -10.78
N ALA A 87 -15.97 -3.58 -10.72
CA ALA A 87 -16.33 -4.61 -11.70
C ALA A 87 -16.53 -4.09 -13.14
N SER A 88 -16.80 -2.78 -13.32
CA SER A 88 -17.00 -2.15 -14.63
C SER A 88 -15.69 -1.85 -15.36
N GLY A 89 -14.57 -1.82 -14.62
CA GLY A 89 -13.24 -1.61 -15.18
C GLY A 89 -12.59 -2.90 -15.67
N HIS A 90 -11.28 -2.81 -15.95
CA HIS A 90 -10.52 -3.96 -16.45
C HIS A 90 -9.35 -4.37 -15.54
N THR A 91 -9.22 -3.80 -14.35
CA THR A 91 -8.14 -4.09 -13.38
C THR A 91 -8.02 -5.59 -13.09
N TRP A 92 -9.14 -6.28 -12.95
CA TRP A 92 -9.20 -7.70 -12.66
C TRP A 92 -8.77 -8.63 -13.82
N HIS A 93 -8.46 -8.07 -14.99
CA HIS A 93 -7.86 -8.80 -16.12
C HIS A 93 -6.33 -8.95 -16.01
N HIS A 94 -5.70 -8.27 -15.07
CA HIS A 94 -4.25 -8.31 -14.85
C HIS A 94 -3.91 -9.10 -13.59
N PRO A 95 -2.91 -10.01 -13.60
CA PRO A 95 -2.50 -10.73 -12.40
C PRO A 95 -1.89 -9.79 -11.34
N ASP A 96 -1.89 -10.21 -10.09
CA ASP A 96 -1.36 -9.45 -8.96
C ASP A 96 0.05 -8.92 -9.19
N SER A 97 0.93 -9.72 -9.81
CA SER A 97 2.30 -9.31 -10.13
C SER A 97 2.37 -8.12 -11.09
N GLN A 98 1.50 -8.12 -12.10
CA GLN A 98 1.42 -7.02 -13.06
C GLN A 98 0.78 -5.78 -12.45
N LEU A 99 -0.31 -5.93 -11.69
CA LEU A 99 -0.95 -4.82 -10.97
C LEU A 99 0.03 -4.15 -10.01
N PHE A 100 0.77 -4.95 -9.25
CA PHE A 100 1.81 -4.45 -8.35
C PHE A 100 2.91 -3.69 -9.10
N ALA A 101 3.42 -4.26 -10.17
CA ALA A 101 4.48 -3.64 -10.95
C ALA A 101 4.05 -2.33 -11.61
N MET A 102 2.84 -2.28 -12.19
CA MET A 102 2.27 -1.06 -12.78
C MET A 102 2.04 0.02 -11.73
N THR A 103 1.55 -0.33 -10.55
CA THR A 103 1.39 0.64 -9.45
C THR A 103 2.75 1.15 -8.98
N LYS A 104 3.72 0.27 -8.79
CA LYS A 104 5.04 0.63 -8.29
C LYS A 104 5.85 1.46 -9.27
N HIS A 105 5.84 1.11 -10.55
CA HIS A 105 6.74 1.68 -11.56
C HIS A 105 6.05 2.63 -12.54
N GLY A 106 4.73 2.82 -12.41
CA GLY A 106 3.91 3.55 -13.39
C GLY A 106 3.49 2.66 -14.56
N ILE A 107 2.62 3.19 -15.42
CA ILE A 107 2.05 2.45 -16.56
C ILE A 107 2.99 2.42 -17.76
N GLU A 108 3.77 3.48 -17.97
CA GLU A 108 4.58 3.67 -19.18
C GLU A 108 5.51 2.50 -19.53
N PRO A 109 6.22 1.83 -18.57
CA PRO A 109 7.06 0.68 -18.87
C PRO A 109 6.31 -0.56 -19.42
N PHE A 110 4.98 -0.60 -19.24
CA PHE A 110 4.12 -1.72 -19.63
C PHE A 110 3.24 -1.41 -20.83
N ALA A 111 3.31 -0.18 -21.33
CA ALA A 111 2.52 0.34 -22.46
C ALA A 111 3.35 0.42 -23.75
N PRO A 112 2.71 0.58 -24.93
CA PRO A 112 3.43 0.83 -26.16
C PRO A 112 4.34 2.06 -26.09
N LYS A 113 5.45 2.05 -26.85
CA LYS A 113 6.39 3.16 -26.88
C LYS A 113 5.69 4.49 -27.20
N GLY A 114 5.96 5.51 -26.39
CA GLY A 114 5.37 6.85 -26.53
C GLY A 114 4.00 7.00 -25.85
N TYR A 115 3.56 6.00 -25.08
CA TYR A 115 2.39 6.16 -24.23
C TYR A 115 2.74 7.06 -23.03
N GLU A 116 1.90 8.06 -22.77
CA GLU A 116 1.99 8.94 -21.61
C GLU A 116 0.84 8.68 -20.65
N SER A 117 1.11 8.77 -19.35
CA SER A 117 0.14 8.52 -18.28
C SER A 117 0.22 9.59 -17.20
N ASP A 118 -0.94 10.00 -16.67
CA ASP A 118 -1.01 10.85 -15.48
C ASP A 118 -0.90 10.05 -14.18
N MET A 119 -0.91 8.71 -14.25
CA MET A 119 -0.71 7.85 -13.08
C MET A 119 0.77 7.88 -12.66
N PRO A 120 1.10 8.37 -11.46
CA PRO A 120 2.49 8.40 -11.01
C PRO A 120 3.02 7.00 -10.71
N ALA A 121 4.34 6.84 -10.73
CA ALA A 121 5.01 5.69 -10.15
C ALA A 121 5.04 5.86 -8.62
N PHE A 122 4.55 4.87 -7.88
CA PHE A 122 4.43 4.97 -6.43
C PHE A 122 5.64 4.45 -5.64
N ARG A 123 6.71 3.98 -6.30
CA ARG A 123 7.91 3.40 -5.66
C ARG A 123 8.60 4.32 -4.64
N ASP A 124 8.51 5.64 -4.85
CA ASP A 124 9.13 6.64 -3.98
C ASP A 124 8.12 7.30 -3.03
N ILE A 125 6.84 6.89 -3.10
CA ILE A 125 5.71 7.43 -2.34
C ILE A 125 5.18 6.39 -1.34
N LEU A 126 5.09 5.12 -1.75
CA LEU A 126 4.53 4.02 -0.99
C LEU A 126 5.53 2.88 -0.86
N THR A 127 5.53 2.22 0.28
CA THR A 127 6.23 0.96 0.49
C THR A 127 5.54 -0.19 -0.28
N ASP A 128 6.25 -1.27 -0.51
CA ASP A 128 5.70 -2.47 -1.15
C ASP A 128 4.49 -3.04 -0.39
N THR A 129 4.51 -2.97 0.94
CA THR A 129 3.39 -3.38 1.79
C THR A 129 2.17 -2.49 1.60
N GLU A 130 2.35 -1.19 1.46
CA GLU A 130 1.27 -0.23 1.23
C GLU A 130 0.67 -0.39 -0.17
N ILE A 131 1.48 -0.61 -1.19
CA ILE A 131 1.01 -0.93 -2.55
C ILE A 131 0.16 -2.20 -2.52
N ALA A 132 0.66 -3.28 -1.88
CA ALA A 132 -0.08 -4.53 -1.74
C ALA A 132 -1.40 -4.34 -0.98
N ALA A 133 -1.41 -3.49 0.05
CA ALA A 133 -2.62 -3.18 0.81
C ALA A 133 -3.66 -2.43 -0.03
N ALA A 134 -3.27 -1.41 -0.81
CA ALA A 134 -4.16 -0.70 -1.72
C ALA A 134 -4.80 -1.65 -2.74
N LEU A 135 -4.02 -2.58 -3.30
CA LEU A 135 -4.52 -3.60 -4.22
C LEU A 135 -5.45 -4.60 -3.53
N ALA A 136 -5.16 -5.00 -2.27
CA ALA A 136 -6.04 -5.86 -1.49
C ALA A 136 -7.40 -5.19 -1.21
N TYR A 137 -7.41 -3.89 -0.91
CA TYR A 137 -8.65 -3.12 -0.79
C TYR A 137 -9.44 -3.12 -2.09
N ILE A 138 -8.84 -2.81 -3.24
CA ILE A 138 -9.50 -2.84 -4.55
C ILE A 138 -10.13 -4.21 -4.78
N LYS A 139 -9.38 -5.29 -4.62
CA LYS A 139 -9.84 -6.68 -4.79
C LYS A 139 -10.98 -7.05 -3.83
N SER A 140 -10.96 -6.52 -2.60
CA SER A 140 -12.03 -6.78 -1.61
C SER A 140 -13.38 -6.22 -2.04
N ARG A 141 -13.38 -5.23 -2.95
CA ARG A 141 -14.60 -4.59 -3.47
C ARG A 141 -15.20 -5.31 -4.68
N TRP A 142 -14.50 -6.26 -5.27
CA TRP A 142 -15.00 -7.01 -6.41
C TRP A 142 -16.07 -8.04 -6.02
N PRO A 143 -17.08 -8.27 -6.88
CA PRO A 143 -18.00 -9.39 -6.75
C PRO A 143 -17.26 -10.73 -6.67
N GLN A 144 -17.90 -11.72 -6.08
CA GLN A 144 -17.26 -13.03 -5.85
C GLN A 144 -16.83 -13.73 -7.14
N ASP A 145 -17.62 -13.64 -8.20
CA ASP A 145 -17.30 -14.24 -9.49
C ASP A 145 -16.07 -13.60 -10.14
N ILE A 146 -15.92 -12.28 -10.03
CA ILE A 146 -14.73 -11.55 -10.48
C ILE A 146 -13.49 -11.97 -9.68
N ARG A 147 -13.61 -12.05 -8.36
CA ARG A 147 -12.49 -12.55 -7.52
C ARG A 147 -12.06 -13.95 -7.92
N GLN A 148 -13.01 -14.87 -8.15
CA GLN A 148 -12.70 -16.24 -8.58
C GLN A 148 -11.98 -16.29 -9.94
N ARG A 149 -12.41 -15.47 -10.91
CA ARG A 149 -11.72 -15.34 -12.22
C ARG A 149 -10.30 -14.79 -12.05
N HIS A 150 -10.14 -13.76 -11.25
CA HIS A 150 -8.83 -13.17 -10.97
C HIS A 150 -7.89 -14.14 -10.23
N ASP A 151 -8.40 -14.93 -9.29
CA ASP A 151 -7.63 -15.97 -8.61
C ASP A 151 -7.18 -17.08 -9.59
N ALA A 152 -8.03 -17.43 -10.56
CA ALA A 152 -7.65 -18.36 -11.61
C ALA A 152 -6.53 -17.79 -12.50
N LEU A 153 -6.62 -16.49 -12.85
CA LEU A 153 -5.57 -15.79 -13.59
C LEU A 153 -4.23 -15.78 -12.83
N ASN A 154 -4.26 -15.48 -11.52
CA ASN A 154 -3.06 -15.49 -10.68
C ASN A 154 -2.38 -16.87 -10.62
N ARG A 155 -3.16 -17.95 -10.61
CA ARG A 155 -2.59 -19.32 -10.65
C ARG A 155 -1.88 -19.63 -11.96
N THR A 156 -2.36 -19.10 -13.07
CA THR A 156 -1.71 -19.33 -14.40
C THR A 156 -0.48 -18.43 -14.59
N ALA A 157 -0.48 -17.22 -14.05
CA ALA A 157 0.63 -16.29 -14.14
C ALA A 157 1.87 -16.69 -13.30
N LYS A 158 1.73 -17.61 -12.35
CA LYS A 158 2.83 -18.13 -11.50
C LYS A 158 3.60 -19.31 -12.15
N LYS A 159 3.15 -19.78 -13.31
CA LYS A 159 3.81 -20.87 -14.07
C LYS A 159 4.80 -20.31 -15.08
#